data_95ca0c541a10f766fb52d42503eddfd3
#
_entry.id   95ca0c541a10f766fb52d42503eddfd3
#
_cell.length_a   1.000
_cell.length_b   1.000
_cell.length_c   1.000
_cell.angle_alpha   90.00
_cell.angle_beta   90.00
_cell.angle_gamma   90.00
#
_symmetry.space_group_name_H-M   'P 1'
#
loop_
_entity.id
_entity.type
_entity.pdbx_description
1 polymer ?
#
loop_
_entity_poly.entity_id
_entity_poly.type
_entity_poly.pdbx_seq_one_letter_code
_entity_poly.pdbx_strand_id
1 'polypeptide(L)'
;MITKDKVTEIFCIIDEFDKNLSAELAKNLRLPSHNSDGKRYRNRKGRLSESEIMTILVCYHFGAYRNFKEYYLNWVKGVMRQDFPDAVSYNRFVELMPRVFFKMMLFMKLYAFGKCTGITFVDSTMIPVCHNVRRYYNKVFAGLAKDGKGTMGWCHGFKLHLLCNDSGEVITFCLTGANVDDRDSRVWTVFAKVLFGKVFADRGYIKQELFESLFGQGIQLVHGLKAKMKNKLMPMWDKIMLRKRYIIECINELLKNKANLVHSRHRSIHNFIMNLCSALTAYCFFENKPEALPVYVEKTRQLELFSC
;
A
#
# COMPACT_ATOMS: atom_id res chain seq x y z
N MET A 1 -11.44 15.19 9.39
CA MET A 1 -12.49 14.73 8.45
C MET A 1 -12.08 15.20 7.08
N ILE A 2 -12.26 14.41 6.03
CA ILE A 2 -11.93 14.82 4.66
C ILE A 2 -12.83 15.98 4.22
N THR A 3 -12.27 16.98 3.51
CA THR A 3 -13.01 18.13 2.98
C THR A 3 -13.73 17.76 1.67
N LYS A 4 -14.78 18.51 1.29
CA LYS A 4 -15.48 18.29 0.02
C LYS A 4 -14.56 18.49 -1.18
N ASP A 5 -13.71 19.51 -1.15
CA ASP A 5 -12.74 19.79 -2.21
C ASP A 5 -11.80 18.60 -2.42
N LYS A 6 -11.32 17.97 -1.33
CA LYS A 6 -10.47 16.78 -1.41
C LYS A 6 -11.22 15.56 -1.97
N VAL A 7 -12.51 15.40 -1.66
CA VAL A 7 -13.34 14.34 -2.26
C VAL A 7 -13.49 14.57 -3.75
N THR A 8 -13.75 15.81 -4.16
CA THR A 8 -13.88 16.19 -5.57
C THR A 8 -12.56 15.96 -6.33
N GLU A 9 -11.42 16.36 -5.74
CA GLU A 9 -10.09 16.11 -6.30
C GLU A 9 -9.88 14.61 -6.55
N ILE A 10 -10.11 13.78 -5.52
CA ILE A 10 -9.96 12.31 -5.62
C ILE A 10 -10.90 11.74 -6.68
N PHE A 11 -12.15 12.21 -6.71
CA PHE A 11 -13.12 11.76 -7.71
C PHE A 11 -12.69 12.12 -9.13
N CYS A 12 -12.26 13.35 -9.38
CA CYS A 12 -11.84 13.80 -10.71
C CYS A 12 -10.66 12.96 -11.24
N ILE A 13 -9.67 12.70 -10.39
CA ILE A 13 -8.49 11.89 -10.78
C ILE A 13 -8.90 10.45 -11.08
N ILE A 14 -9.76 9.84 -10.25
CA ILE A 14 -10.23 8.47 -10.45
C ILE A 14 -11.14 8.38 -11.68
N ASP A 15 -12.01 9.37 -11.92
CA ASP A 15 -12.93 9.38 -13.04
C ASP A 15 -12.22 9.57 -14.38
N GLU A 16 -11.22 10.44 -14.43
CA GLU A 16 -10.34 10.58 -15.58
C GLU A 16 -9.62 9.27 -15.92
N PHE A 17 -9.05 8.61 -14.91
CA PHE A 17 -8.45 7.29 -15.08
C PHE A 17 -9.46 6.27 -15.62
N ASP A 18 -10.66 6.21 -15.04
CA ASP A 18 -11.69 5.23 -15.44
C ASP A 18 -12.15 5.45 -16.90
N LYS A 19 -12.31 6.72 -17.30
CA LYS A 19 -12.65 7.08 -18.69
C LYS A 19 -11.54 6.68 -19.64
N ASN A 20 -10.28 7.01 -19.32
CA ASN A 20 -9.12 6.67 -20.16
C ASN A 20 -8.95 5.16 -20.28
N LEU A 21 -9.05 4.41 -19.17
CA LEU A 21 -8.97 2.96 -19.19
C LEU A 21 -10.11 2.34 -20.01
N SER A 22 -11.33 2.83 -19.85
CA SER A 22 -12.50 2.34 -20.59
C SER A 22 -12.37 2.60 -22.10
N ALA A 23 -11.81 3.76 -22.49
CA ALA A 23 -11.53 4.08 -23.89
C ALA A 23 -10.46 3.16 -24.49
N GLU A 24 -9.37 2.89 -23.75
CA GLU A 24 -8.31 1.98 -24.19
C GLU A 24 -8.80 0.52 -24.29
N LEU A 25 -9.59 0.07 -23.33
CA LEU A 25 -10.20 -1.27 -23.38
C LEU A 25 -11.16 -1.40 -24.56
N ALA A 26 -11.95 -0.37 -24.88
CA ALA A 26 -12.85 -0.38 -26.03
C ALA A 26 -12.11 -0.45 -27.37
N LYS A 27 -10.92 0.17 -27.48
CA LYS A 27 -10.07 0.10 -28.67
C LYS A 27 -9.41 -1.26 -28.86
N ASN A 28 -8.91 -1.84 -27.77
CA ASN A 28 -8.01 -3.00 -27.82
C ASN A 28 -8.74 -4.33 -27.62
N LEU A 29 -9.85 -4.34 -26.89
CA LEU A 29 -10.65 -5.51 -26.68
C LEU A 29 -11.83 -5.52 -27.67
N ARG A 30 -11.60 -5.98 -28.90
CA ARG A 30 -12.65 -6.64 -29.68
C ARG A 30 -12.94 -7.98 -28.99
N LEU A 31 -13.63 -7.92 -27.86
CA LEU A 31 -14.14 -9.13 -27.22
C LEU A 31 -15.08 -9.78 -28.21
N PRO A 32 -14.85 -11.06 -28.60
CA PRO A 32 -15.83 -11.79 -29.39
C PRO A 32 -17.12 -11.79 -28.59
N SER A 33 -18.23 -11.38 -29.24
CA SER A 33 -19.56 -11.33 -28.66
C SER A 33 -20.17 -12.73 -28.37
N HIS A 34 -19.34 -13.77 -28.35
CA HIS A 34 -19.73 -15.14 -28.04
C HIS A 34 -19.61 -15.41 -26.56
N ASN A 35 -20.70 -15.25 -25.85
CA ASN A 35 -20.94 -15.93 -24.59
C ASN A 35 -21.05 -17.43 -24.87
N SER A 36 -20.17 -18.23 -24.30
CA SER A 36 -20.19 -19.69 -24.40
C SER A 36 -21.52 -20.32 -23.94
N ASP A 37 -22.37 -19.59 -23.20
CA ASP A 37 -23.62 -20.07 -22.63
C ASP A 37 -24.89 -19.56 -23.32
N GLY A 38 -24.79 -18.83 -24.43
CA GLY A 38 -25.96 -18.31 -25.16
C GLY A 38 -26.86 -17.33 -24.39
N LYS A 39 -26.55 -17.00 -23.16
CA LYS A 39 -27.32 -16.10 -22.30
C LYS A 39 -26.97 -14.65 -22.59
N ARG A 40 -27.91 -13.85 -23.08
CA ARG A 40 -27.79 -12.39 -23.18
C ARG A 40 -27.84 -11.79 -21.78
N TYR A 41 -26.69 -11.40 -21.26
CA TYR A 41 -26.64 -10.60 -20.04
C TYR A 41 -27.10 -9.16 -20.35
N ARG A 42 -28.10 -8.69 -19.62
CA ARG A 42 -28.58 -7.31 -19.72
C ARG A 42 -27.51 -6.39 -19.15
N ASN A 43 -26.82 -5.66 -20.02
CA ASN A 43 -25.75 -4.71 -19.63
C ASN A 43 -26.39 -3.38 -19.17
N ARG A 44 -27.11 -3.42 -18.04
CA ARG A 44 -27.71 -2.22 -17.44
C ARG A 44 -26.62 -1.47 -16.67
N LYS A 45 -26.39 -0.19 -16.99
CA LYS A 45 -25.53 0.69 -16.19
C LYS A 45 -26.03 0.66 -14.74
N GLY A 46 -25.09 0.48 -13.79
CA GLY A 46 -25.38 0.62 -12.37
C GLY A 46 -25.80 2.05 -12.02
N ARG A 47 -26.46 2.26 -10.89
CA ARG A 47 -26.75 3.61 -10.39
C ARG A 47 -25.47 4.34 -10.06
N LEU A 48 -24.58 3.72 -9.24
CA LEU A 48 -23.25 4.24 -8.96
C LEU A 48 -22.29 3.88 -10.10
N SER A 49 -21.51 4.84 -10.54
CA SER A 49 -20.36 4.64 -11.42
C SER A 49 -19.23 3.89 -10.69
N GLU A 50 -18.32 3.29 -11.43
CA GLU A 50 -17.16 2.63 -10.85
C GLU A 50 -16.21 3.65 -10.22
N SER A 51 -16.10 4.85 -10.79
CA SER A 51 -15.38 5.98 -10.22
C SER A 51 -15.92 6.40 -8.85
N GLU A 52 -17.25 6.51 -8.70
CA GLU A 52 -17.88 6.82 -7.41
C GLU A 52 -17.62 5.73 -6.37
N ILE A 53 -17.71 4.45 -6.76
CA ILE A 53 -17.43 3.32 -5.85
C ILE A 53 -15.99 3.39 -5.37
N MET A 54 -15.02 3.61 -6.27
CA MET A 54 -13.60 3.72 -5.92
C MET A 54 -13.35 4.93 -5.01
N THR A 55 -13.95 6.09 -5.31
CA THR A 55 -13.83 7.31 -4.49
C THR A 55 -14.36 7.09 -3.09
N ILE A 56 -15.54 6.49 -2.94
CA ILE A 56 -16.14 6.16 -1.63
C ILE A 56 -15.20 5.25 -0.83
N LEU A 57 -14.60 4.24 -1.46
CA LEU A 57 -13.66 3.33 -0.81
C LEU A 57 -12.39 4.03 -0.34
N VAL A 58 -11.82 4.91 -1.16
CA VAL A 58 -10.61 5.67 -0.83
C VAL A 58 -10.88 6.68 0.29
N CYS A 59 -11.98 7.42 0.21
CA CYS A 59 -12.34 8.45 1.18
C CYS A 59 -12.60 7.88 2.59
N TYR A 60 -13.00 6.62 2.73
CA TYR A 60 -13.11 5.96 4.02
C TYR A 60 -11.83 6.02 4.86
N HIS A 61 -10.68 5.97 4.22
CA HIS A 61 -9.37 5.87 4.86
C HIS A 61 -8.78 7.23 5.32
N PHE A 62 -9.59 8.29 5.29
CA PHE A 62 -9.18 9.59 5.86
C PHE A 62 -9.49 9.74 7.36
N GLY A 63 -9.80 8.65 8.04
CA GLY A 63 -9.71 8.51 9.49
C GLY A 63 -10.90 9.00 10.32
N ALA A 64 -12.04 9.39 9.71
CA ALA A 64 -13.19 9.88 10.45
C ALA A 64 -14.03 8.79 11.13
N TYR A 65 -14.04 7.59 10.58
CA TYR A 65 -14.88 6.47 11.02
C TYR A 65 -14.08 5.19 11.20
N ARG A 66 -14.33 4.48 12.28
CA ARG A 66 -13.72 3.16 12.53
C ARG A 66 -14.41 2.01 11.78
N ASN A 67 -15.70 2.19 11.45
CA ASN A 67 -16.54 1.16 10.86
C ASN A 67 -17.04 1.62 9.48
N PHE A 68 -16.79 0.82 8.45
CA PHE A 68 -17.20 1.16 7.09
C PHE A 68 -18.73 1.32 6.94
N LYS A 69 -19.53 0.53 7.68
CA LYS A 69 -20.99 0.66 7.64
C LYS A 69 -21.46 2.02 8.17
N GLU A 70 -20.90 2.45 9.30
CA GLU A 70 -21.21 3.78 9.88
C GLU A 70 -20.76 4.92 8.96
N TYR A 71 -19.55 4.81 8.38
CA TYR A 71 -19.08 5.74 7.37
C TYR A 71 -20.07 5.84 6.21
N TYR A 72 -20.46 4.70 5.63
CA TYR A 72 -21.35 4.68 4.47
C TYR A 72 -22.72 5.28 4.79
N LEU A 73 -23.33 4.91 5.92
CA LEU A 73 -24.67 5.36 6.29
C LEU A 73 -24.69 6.84 6.72
N ASN A 74 -23.73 7.27 7.52
CA ASN A 74 -23.74 8.61 8.09
C ASN A 74 -23.04 9.64 7.20
N TRP A 75 -21.96 9.26 6.52
CA TRP A 75 -21.21 10.20 5.71
C TRP A 75 -21.65 10.15 4.24
N VAL A 76 -21.63 8.99 3.56
CA VAL A 76 -21.98 8.90 2.13
C VAL A 76 -23.47 9.21 1.93
N LYS A 77 -24.36 8.52 2.66
CA LYS A 77 -25.83 8.71 2.53
C LYS A 77 -26.37 9.88 3.36
N GLY A 78 -25.60 10.41 4.28
CA GLY A 78 -25.95 11.57 5.11
C GLY A 78 -25.30 12.86 4.59
N VAL A 79 -24.06 13.12 5.04
CA VAL A 79 -23.35 14.39 4.79
C VAL A 79 -23.12 14.65 3.31
N MET A 80 -22.72 13.62 2.54
CA MET A 80 -22.37 13.71 1.13
C MET A 80 -23.50 13.25 0.19
N ARG A 81 -24.74 13.29 0.68
CA ARG A 81 -25.90 12.83 -0.10
C ARG A 81 -26.10 13.59 -1.41
N GLN A 82 -25.75 14.86 -1.45
CA GLN A 82 -25.87 15.70 -2.65
C GLN A 82 -24.79 15.34 -3.68
N ASP A 83 -23.60 14.94 -3.22
CA ASP A 83 -22.46 14.57 -4.07
C ASP A 83 -22.57 13.11 -4.55
N PHE A 84 -23.30 12.24 -3.81
CA PHE A 84 -23.59 10.85 -4.18
C PHE A 84 -25.11 10.58 -4.18
N PRO A 85 -25.88 11.22 -5.07
CA PRO A 85 -27.37 11.15 -5.07
C PRO A 85 -27.87 9.72 -5.32
N ASP A 86 -27.14 8.96 -6.12
CA ASP A 86 -27.47 7.58 -6.51
C ASP A 86 -26.92 6.50 -5.57
N ALA A 87 -26.48 6.91 -4.34
CA ALA A 87 -25.95 5.98 -3.35
C ALA A 87 -26.97 4.86 -3.02
N VAL A 88 -26.56 3.62 -3.29
CA VAL A 88 -27.37 2.40 -3.12
C VAL A 88 -27.46 2.00 -1.63
N SER A 89 -28.18 0.93 -1.30
CA SER A 89 -28.16 0.37 0.04
C SER A 89 -26.76 -0.13 0.41
N TYR A 90 -26.43 -0.13 1.72
CA TYR A 90 -25.11 -0.62 2.19
C TYR A 90 -24.80 -2.05 1.70
N ASN A 91 -25.77 -2.96 1.79
CA ASN A 91 -25.56 -4.34 1.36
C ASN A 91 -25.27 -4.39 -0.15
N ARG A 92 -26.01 -3.61 -0.94
CA ARG A 92 -25.76 -3.52 -2.39
C ARG A 92 -24.41 -2.91 -2.72
N PHE A 93 -23.96 -1.92 -1.95
CA PHE A 93 -22.64 -1.34 -2.11
C PHE A 93 -21.53 -2.40 -1.88
N VAL A 94 -21.65 -3.18 -0.80
CA VAL A 94 -20.70 -4.27 -0.49
C VAL A 94 -20.62 -5.31 -1.61
N GLU A 95 -21.75 -5.62 -2.28
CA GLU A 95 -21.78 -6.50 -3.45
C GLU A 95 -21.09 -5.88 -4.68
N LEU A 96 -21.07 -4.55 -4.80
CA LEU A 96 -20.43 -3.83 -5.91
C LEU A 96 -18.92 -3.70 -5.74
N MET A 97 -18.41 -3.69 -4.50
CA MET A 97 -16.97 -3.51 -4.22
C MET A 97 -16.04 -4.44 -5.04
N PRO A 98 -16.31 -5.75 -5.18
CA PRO A 98 -15.43 -6.63 -5.96
C PRO A 98 -15.33 -6.26 -7.45
N ARG A 99 -16.32 -5.57 -8.02
CA ARG A 99 -16.33 -5.19 -9.44
C ARG A 99 -15.22 -4.21 -9.78
N VAL A 100 -14.88 -3.30 -8.86
CA VAL A 100 -13.87 -2.27 -9.07
C VAL A 100 -12.46 -2.73 -8.66
N PHE A 101 -12.29 -3.99 -8.24
CA PHE A 101 -11.02 -4.48 -7.74
C PHE A 101 -9.88 -4.34 -8.76
N PHE A 102 -10.11 -4.80 -9.98
CA PHE A 102 -9.09 -4.74 -11.03
C PHE A 102 -8.73 -3.28 -11.37
N LYS A 103 -9.73 -2.41 -11.49
CA LYS A 103 -9.53 -0.98 -11.73
C LYS A 103 -8.79 -0.30 -10.59
N MET A 104 -9.12 -0.62 -9.34
CA MET A 104 -8.40 -0.11 -8.17
C MET A 104 -6.92 -0.52 -8.19
N MET A 105 -6.62 -1.78 -8.52
CA MET A 105 -5.24 -2.26 -8.64
C MET A 105 -4.46 -1.56 -9.77
N LEU A 106 -5.09 -1.32 -10.91
CA LEU A 106 -4.48 -0.57 -12.02
C LEU A 106 -4.28 0.89 -11.65
N PHE A 107 -5.29 1.53 -11.08
CA PHE A 107 -5.19 2.92 -10.62
C PHE A 107 -4.04 3.10 -9.64
N MET A 108 -3.95 2.22 -8.66
CA MET A 108 -2.90 2.25 -7.65
C MET A 108 -1.50 2.16 -8.29
N LYS A 109 -1.31 1.25 -9.26
CA LYS A 109 -0.02 1.06 -9.94
C LYS A 109 0.35 2.18 -10.90
N LEU A 110 -0.62 2.75 -11.61
CA LEU A 110 -0.37 3.69 -12.70
C LEU A 110 -0.40 5.15 -12.25
N TYR A 111 -1.21 5.47 -11.24
CA TYR A 111 -1.49 6.85 -10.84
C TYR A 111 -1.13 7.15 -9.38
N ALA A 112 -1.33 6.20 -8.48
CA ALA A 112 -1.17 6.47 -7.06
C ALA A 112 0.25 6.21 -6.55
N PHE A 113 0.92 5.17 -7.05
CA PHE A 113 2.26 4.82 -6.60
C PHE A 113 3.34 5.70 -7.23
N GLY A 114 4.33 6.07 -6.40
CA GLY A 114 5.53 6.75 -6.84
C GLY A 114 6.48 5.84 -7.61
N LYS A 115 7.52 6.44 -8.15
CA LYS A 115 8.59 5.74 -8.86
C LYS A 115 9.83 5.60 -7.98
N CYS A 116 10.66 4.61 -8.26
CA CYS A 116 11.99 4.50 -7.68
C CYS A 116 12.84 5.70 -8.13
N THR A 117 13.50 6.35 -7.16
CA THR A 117 14.39 7.51 -7.39
C THR A 117 15.87 7.12 -7.27
N GLY A 118 16.16 5.84 -7.03
CA GLY A 118 17.50 5.34 -6.69
C GLY A 118 17.77 5.33 -5.19
N ILE A 119 16.89 5.92 -4.37
CA ILE A 119 16.90 5.88 -2.91
C ILE A 119 15.59 5.25 -2.46
N THR A 120 15.64 4.06 -1.90
CA THR A 120 14.44 3.32 -1.49
C THR A 120 14.58 2.82 -0.07
N PHE A 121 13.50 2.86 0.68
CA PHE A 121 13.39 2.27 2.02
C PHE A 121 12.47 1.07 1.97
N VAL A 122 12.84 0.01 2.70
CA VAL A 122 12.05 -1.21 2.83
C VAL A 122 11.75 -1.50 4.28
N ASP A 123 10.52 -1.89 4.55
CA ASP A 123 10.10 -2.40 5.85
C ASP A 123 8.92 -3.35 5.71
N SER A 124 8.64 -4.12 6.75
CA SER A 124 7.47 -4.99 6.81
C SER A 124 6.65 -4.73 8.06
N THR A 125 5.34 -4.87 7.93
CA THR A 125 4.43 -4.69 9.05
C THR A 125 3.39 -5.80 9.11
N MET A 126 3.03 -6.22 10.33
CA MET A 126 2.01 -7.24 10.56
C MET A 126 0.61 -6.66 10.44
N ILE A 127 -0.28 -7.39 9.77
CA ILE A 127 -1.70 -7.09 9.65
C ILE A 127 -2.49 -8.25 10.30
N PRO A 128 -2.86 -8.14 11.58
CA PRO A 128 -3.68 -9.16 12.24
C PRO A 128 -5.10 -9.19 11.64
N VAL A 129 -5.62 -10.39 11.40
CA VAL A 129 -7.00 -10.58 10.89
C VAL A 129 -7.99 -10.90 12.01
N CYS A 130 -7.50 -11.33 13.17
CA CYS A 130 -8.29 -11.54 14.37
C CYS A 130 -7.39 -11.53 15.61
N HIS A 131 -8.00 -11.48 16.78
CA HIS A 131 -7.29 -11.71 18.04
C HIS A 131 -6.80 -13.17 18.12
N ASN A 132 -5.58 -13.39 18.65
CA ASN A 132 -4.92 -14.71 18.67
C ASN A 132 -5.78 -15.85 19.25
N VAL A 133 -6.57 -15.57 20.29
CA VAL A 133 -7.50 -16.54 20.89
C VAL A 133 -8.55 -17.04 19.90
N ARG A 134 -8.89 -16.23 18.89
CA ARG A 134 -9.91 -16.55 17.88
C ARG A 134 -9.36 -17.16 16.59
N ARG A 135 -8.06 -17.40 16.50
CA ARG A 135 -7.41 -17.88 15.26
C ARG A 135 -8.01 -19.17 14.71
N TYR A 136 -8.34 -20.12 15.60
CA TYR A 136 -8.91 -21.42 15.21
C TYR A 136 -10.36 -21.32 14.72
N TYR A 137 -11.08 -20.29 15.12
CA TYR A 137 -12.46 -20.03 14.71
C TYR A 137 -12.58 -19.11 13.49
N ASN A 138 -11.46 -18.61 12.98
CA ASN A 138 -11.46 -17.70 11.81
C ASN A 138 -11.54 -18.51 10.52
N LYS A 139 -12.78 -18.76 10.05
CA LYS A 139 -13.04 -19.50 8.80
C LYS A 139 -12.72 -18.68 7.55
N VAL A 140 -12.81 -17.35 7.61
CA VAL A 140 -12.67 -16.46 6.43
C VAL A 140 -11.26 -16.54 5.84
N PHE A 141 -10.25 -16.61 6.68
CA PHE A 141 -8.84 -16.64 6.27
C PHE A 141 -8.18 -18.00 6.50
N ALA A 142 -8.99 -19.06 6.68
CA ALA A 142 -8.48 -20.42 6.88
C ALA A 142 -7.54 -20.82 5.71
N GLY A 143 -6.37 -21.33 6.05
CA GLY A 143 -5.34 -21.72 5.07
C GLY A 143 -4.49 -20.56 4.52
N LEU A 144 -4.97 -19.32 4.51
CA LEU A 144 -4.29 -18.14 3.97
C LEU A 144 -3.54 -17.36 5.05
N ALA A 145 -4.22 -16.98 6.14
CA ALA A 145 -3.57 -16.34 7.27
C ALA A 145 -2.67 -17.33 8.00
N LYS A 146 -1.53 -16.85 8.47
CA LYS A 146 -0.53 -17.66 9.19
C LYS A 146 -0.15 -16.99 10.50
N ASP A 147 0.37 -17.78 11.43
CA ASP A 147 0.89 -17.28 12.70
C ASP A 147 2.32 -16.79 12.49
N GLY A 148 2.60 -15.55 12.83
CA GLY A 148 3.92 -14.95 12.79
C GLY A 148 4.26 -14.23 14.09
N LYS A 149 5.54 -14.12 14.39
CA LYS A 149 6.06 -13.39 15.56
C LYS A 149 6.68 -12.08 15.10
N GLY A 150 6.12 -10.97 15.53
CA GLY A 150 6.68 -9.63 15.34
C GLY A 150 7.24 -9.06 16.65
N THR A 151 7.69 -7.80 16.62
CA THR A 151 8.15 -7.07 17.81
C THR A 151 7.07 -6.92 18.89
N MET A 152 5.81 -6.83 18.47
CA MET A 152 4.63 -6.74 19.35
C MET A 152 4.09 -8.10 19.80
N GLY A 153 4.81 -9.20 19.54
CA GLY A 153 4.38 -10.55 19.91
C GLY A 153 3.81 -11.35 18.73
N TRP A 154 3.04 -12.39 19.07
CA TRP A 154 2.41 -13.28 18.10
C TRP A 154 1.21 -12.62 17.43
N CYS A 155 1.05 -12.86 16.14
CA CYS A 155 -0.03 -12.34 15.31
C CYS A 155 -0.51 -13.43 14.35
N HIS A 156 -1.84 -13.63 14.27
CA HIS A 156 -2.46 -14.44 13.22
C HIS A 156 -2.95 -13.53 12.10
N GLY A 157 -2.36 -13.62 10.93
CA GLY A 157 -2.70 -12.72 9.83
C GLY A 157 -1.74 -12.75 8.66
N PHE A 158 -1.48 -11.57 8.15
CA PHE A 158 -0.61 -11.31 7.01
C PHE A 158 0.54 -10.39 7.39
N LYS A 159 1.57 -10.38 6.55
CA LYS A 159 2.66 -9.42 6.59
C LYS A 159 2.63 -8.59 5.31
N LEU A 160 2.58 -7.29 5.47
CA LEU A 160 2.70 -6.32 4.41
C LEU A 160 4.16 -5.88 4.31
N HIS A 161 4.81 -6.22 3.22
CA HIS A 161 6.12 -5.71 2.86
C HIS A 161 5.92 -4.49 1.98
N LEU A 162 6.58 -3.39 2.30
CA LEU A 162 6.39 -2.10 1.65
C LEU A 162 7.72 -1.52 1.19
N LEU A 163 7.72 -0.92 0.00
CA LEU A 163 8.80 -0.07 -0.51
C LEU A 163 8.31 1.37 -0.64
N CYS A 164 9.12 2.32 -0.19
CA CYS A 164 8.89 3.73 -0.46
C CYS A 164 10.18 4.42 -0.94
N ASN A 165 10.01 5.52 -1.69
CA ASN A 165 11.11 6.38 -2.11
C ASN A 165 11.45 7.42 -1.03
N ASP A 166 12.42 8.27 -1.32
CA ASP A 166 12.90 9.35 -0.47
C ASP A 166 11.88 10.49 -0.24
N SER A 167 10.89 10.61 -1.12
CA SER A 167 9.76 11.53 -0.97
C SER A 167 8.57 10.92 -0.20
N GLY A 168 8.77 9.74 0.40
CA GLY A 168 7.71 9.05 1.17
C GLY A 168 6.59 8.48 0.32
N GLU A 169 6.74 8.36 -0.99
CA GLU A 169 5.75 7.73 -1.84
C GLU A 169 5.92 6.22 -1.85
N VAL A 170 4.82 5.49 -1.77
CA VAL A 170 4.82 4.03 -1.91
C VAL A 170 5.14 3.66 -3.35
N ILE A 171 6.18 2.86 -3.57
CA ILE A 171 6.57 2.37 -4.90
C ILE A 171 5.83 1.07 -5.22
N THR A 172 5.83 0.14 -4.30
CA THR A 172 5.15 -1.16 -4.42
C THR A 172 5.00 -1.84 -3.07
N PHE A 173 4.19 -2.89 -3.05
CA PHE A 173 4.01 -3.73 -1.86
C PHE A 173 3.92 -5.21 -2.23
N CYS A 174 4.14 -6.05 -1.23
CA CYS A 174 3.88 -7.49 -1.30
C CYS A 174 3.15 -7.94 -0.03
N LEU A 175 2.10 -8.74 -0.19
CA LEU A 175 1.34 -9.30 0.93
C LEU A 175 1.64 -10.79 1.05
N THR A 176 2.07 -11.23 2.23
CA THR A 176 2.41 -12.64 2.51
C THR A 176 1.72 -13.10 3.79
N GLY A 177 1.76 -14.40 4.07
CA GLY A 177 1.40 -14.89 5.40
C GLY A 177 2.34 -14.32 6.46
N ALA A 178 1.85 -14.12 7.69
CA ALA A 178 2.61 -13.49 8.77
C ALA A 178 3.91 -14.25 9.15
N ASN A 179 4.01 -15.53 8.80
CA ASN A 179 5.18 -16.39 9.04
C ASN A 179 6.31 -16.23 8.01
N VAL A 180 6.09 -15.51 6.92
CA VAL A 180 7.10 -15.36 5.87
C VAL A 180 8.22 -14.44 6.33
N ASP A 181 9.46 -14.83 6.08
CA ASP A 181 10.65 -14.04 6.42
C ASP A 181 10.77 -12.84 5.47
N ASP A 182 11.29 -11.71 5.98
CA ASP A 182 11.49 -10.49 5.21
C ASP A 182 12.55 -10.64 4.11
N ARG A 183 13.36 -11.70 4.21
CA ARG A 183 14.41 -12.08 3.26
C ARG A 183 13.94 -13.13 2.24
N ASP A 184 12.65 -13.45 2.20
CA ASP A 184 12.10 -14.45 1.28
C ASP A 184 12.28 -14.02 -0.17
N SER A 185 12.82 -14.91 -0.99
CA SER A 185 13.12 -14.64 -2.40
C SER A 185 11.88 -14.26 -3.21
N ARG A 186 10.70 -14.76 -2.86
CA ARG A 186 9.43 -14.44 -3.55
C ARG A 186 9.08 -12.97 -3.40
N VAL A 187 9.32 -12.37 -2.23
CA VAL A 187 9.11 -10.94 -1.97
C VAL A 187 10.08 -10.11 -2.81
N TRP A 188 11.36 -10.48 -2.77
CA TRP A 188 12.41 -9.75 -3.46
C TRP A 188 12.36 -9.88 -4.99
N THR A 189 11.86 -10.99 -5.53
CA THR A 189 11.59 -11.14 -6.97
C THR A 189 10.55 -10.12 -7.46
N VAL A 190 9.55 -9.79 -6.63
CA VAL A 190 8.57 -8.73 -6.96
C VAL A 190 9.21 -7.35 -6.87
N PHE A 191 10.01 -7.11 -5.84
CA PHE A 191 10.62 -5.81 -5.57
C PHE A 191 11.71 -5.46 -6.58
N ALA A 192 12.55 -6.39 -6.93
CA ALA A 192 13.65 -6.18 -7.87
C ALA A 192 13.20 -5.67 -9.26
N LYS A 193 11.95 -5.96 -9.67
CA LYS A 193 11.40 -5.50 -10.95
C LYS A 193 11.21 -3.99 -11.04
N VAL A 194 11.14 -3.30 -9.91
CA VAL A 194 10.85 -1.86 -9.83
C VAL A 194 11.97 -1.06 -9.17
N LEU A 195 13.03 -1.75 -8.72
CA LEU A 195 14.13 -1.16 -7.98
C LEU A 195 15.35 -0.91 -8.85
N PHE A 196 16.04 0.17 -8.55
CA PHE A 196 17.44 0.42 -8.94
C PHE A 196 18.13 1.27 -7.86
N GLY A 197 19.47 1.32 -7.89
CA GLY A 197 20.25 2.11 -6.96
C GLY A 197 20.36 1.49 -5.57
N LYS A 198 20.06 2.27 -4.51
CA LYS A 198 20.27 1.86 -3.12
C LYS A 198 18.95 1.58 -2.41
N VAL A 199 18.90 0.46 -1.70
CA VAL A 199 17.79 0.07 -0.83
C VAL A 199 18.26 0.03 0.61
N PHE A 200 17.63 0.85 1.46
CA PHE A 200 17.94 0.96 2.88
C PHE A 200 16.99 0.09 3.70
N ALA A 201 17.55 -0.88 4.40
CA ALA A 201 16.81 -1.90 5.14
C ALA A 201 17.24 -1.99 6.60
N ASP A 202 16.39 -2.61 7.43
CA ASP A 202 16.75 -2.95 8.80
C ASP A 202 17.74 -4.14 8.86
N ARG A 203 18.33 -4.34 10.04
CA ARG A 203 19.24 -5.46 10.35
C ARG A 203 18.58 -6.84 10.16
N GLY A 204 17.25 -6.91 10.13
CA GLY A 204 16.49 -8.11 9.83
C GLY A 204 16.71 -8.65 8.41
N TYR A 205 17.05 -7.78 7.46
CA TYR A 205 17.23 -8.12 6.04
C TYR A 205 18.62 -8.68 5.70
N ILE A 206 19.52 -8.85 6.69
CA ILE A 206 20.88 -9.34 6.47
C ILE A 206 20.85 -10.82 6.08
N LYS A 207 21.13 -11.10 4.80
CA LYS A 207 21.34 -12.43 4.23
C LYS A 207 22.29 -12.32 3.03
N GLN A 208 23.39 -13.09 3.03
CA GLN A 208 24.42 -13.00 2.01
C GLN A 208 23.89 -13.31 0.60
N GLU A 209 23.12 -14.37 0.46
CA GLU A 209 22.50 -14.76 -0.83
C GLU A 209 21.59 -13.65 -1.41
N LEU A 210 20.83 -12.97 -0.54
CA LEU A 210 19.98 -11.84 -0.94
C LEU A 210 20.82 -10.67 -1.43
N PHE A 211 21.89 -10.34 -0.70
CA PHE A 211 22.80 -9.27 -1.08
C PHE A 211 23.43 -9.52 -2.45
N GLU A 212 23.96 -10.72 -2.67
CA GLU A 212 24.59 -11.11 -3.94
C GLU A 212 23.61 -11.10 -5.10
N SER A 213 22.40 -11.63 -4.88
CA SER A 213 21.32 -11.63 -5.89
C SER A 213 20.91 -10.23 -6.31
N LEU A 214 20.79 -9.30 -5.36
CA LEU A 214 20.42 -7.90 -5.64
C LEU A 214 21.58 -7.15 -6.29
N PHE A 215 22.80 -7.37 -5.80
CA PHE A 215 23.98 -6.73 -6.35
C PHE A 215 24.22 -7.12 -7.82
N GLY A 216 23.99 -8.39 -8.16
CA GLY A 216 24.04 -8.87 -9.55
C GLY A 216 23.00 -8.21 -10.47
N GLN A 217 21.95 -7.61 -9.91
CA GLN A 217 20.92 -6.85 -10.63
C GLN A 217 21.15 -5.33 -10.56
N GLY A 218 22.31 -4.87 -10.06
CA GLY A 218 22.63 -3.44 -9.93
C GLY A 218 21.94 -2.75 -8.74
N ILE A 219 21.38 -3.51 -7.79
CA ILE A 219 20.70 -2.99 -6.59
C ILE A 219 21.62 -3.17 -5.38
N GLN A 220 21.96 -2.09 -4.72
CA GLN A 220 22.80 -2.10 -3.52
C GLN A 220 21.93 -2.12 -2.25
N LEU A 221 21.92 -3.25 -1.53
CA LEU A 221 21.26 -3.35 -0.23
C LEU A 221 22.14 -2.76 0.86
N VAL A 222 21.69 -1.71 1.53
CA VAL A 222 22.37 -1.01 2.62
C VAL A 222 21.64 -1.28 3.93
N HIS A 223 22.35 -1.80 4.92
CA HIS A 223 21.79 -2.13 6.25
C HIS A 223 22.77 -1.83 7.36
N GLY A 224 22.25 -1.64 8.58
CA GLY A 224 23.07 -1.49 9.78
C GLY A 224 23.77 -2.80 10.15
N LEU A 225 24.93 -2.71 10.84
CA LEU A 225 25.69 -3.87 11.32
C LEU A 225 25.04 -4.45 12.59
N LYS A 226 25.06 -5.79 12.72
CA LYS A 226 24.75 -6.46 13.98
C LYS A 226 25.97 -6.38 14.93
N ALA A 227 25.72 -6.44 16.24
CA ALA A 227 26.75 -6.24 17.27
C ALA A 227 27.99 -7.16 17.14
N LYS A 228 27.84 -8.33 16.50
CA LYS A 228 28.95 -9.30 16.31
C LYS A 228 29.53 -9.30 14.88
N MET A 229 29.12 -8.39 14.02
CA MET A 229 29.66 -8.29 12.65
C MET A 229 30.94 -7.45 12.65
N LYS A 230 31.90 -7.84 11.78
CA LYS A 230 33.10 -7.03 11.53
C LYS A 230 32.69 -5.63 11.07
N ASN A 231 33.36 -4.63 11.60
CA ASN A 231 33.11 -3.24 11.25
C ASN A 231 33.42 -3.04 9.75
N LYS A 232 32.49 -2.46 9.01
CA LYS A 232 32.64 -2.17 7.58
C LYS A 232 32.55 -0.66 7.40
N LEU A 233 33.55 -0.10 6.70
CA LEU A 233 33.51 1.29 6.32
C LEU A 233 32.26 1.55 5.46
N MET A 234 31.42 2.46 5.92
CA MET A 234 30.20 2.87 5.23
C MET A 234 30.29 4.36 4.94
N PRO A 235 30.00 4.79 3.70
CA PRO A 235 29.92 6.21 3.37
C PRO A 235 29.02 6.97 4.33
N MET A 236 29.39 8.22 4.65
CA MET A 236 28.60 9.05 5.57
C MET A 236 27.15 9.23 5.08
N TRP A 237 26.97 9.39 3.78
CA TRP A 237 25.66 9.46 3.16
C TRP A 237 24.78 8.24 3.48
N ASP A 238 25.31 7.03 3.34
CA ASP A 238 24.58 5.81 3.63
C ASP A 238 24.21 5.69 5.12
N LYS A 239 25.07 6.18 6.01
CA LYS A 239 24.77 6.27 7.46
C LYS A 239 23.62 7.24 7.72
N ILE A 240 23.57 8.37 7.03
CA ILE A 240 22.49 9.36 7.15
C ILE A 240 21.19 8.76 6.63
N MET A 241 21.20 8.14 5.44
CA MET A 241 20.01 7.51 4.86
C MET A 241 19.48 6.35 5.71
N LEU A 242 20.34 5.55 6.32
CA LEU A 242 19.90 4.53 7.29
C LEU A 242 19.19 5.12 8.50
N ARG A 243 19.60 6.32 8.97
CA ARG A 243 18.86 7.01 10.04
C ARG A 243 17.52 7.54 9.53
N LYS A 244 17.45 7.99 8.27
CA LYS A 244 16.21 8.47 7.64
C LYS A 244 15.20 7.34 7.35
N ARG A 245 15.57 6.05 7.51
CA ARG A 245 14.68 4.90 7.37
C ARG A 245 13.40 4.99 8.23
N TYR A 246 13.38 5.81 9.29
CA TYR A 246 12.16 6.06 10.06
C TYR A 246 10.96 6.49 9.19
N ILE A 247 11.21 7.00 7.98
CA ILE A 247 10.16 7.39 7.02
C ILE A 247 9.19 6.24 6.78
N ILE A 248 9.70 5.05 6.48
CA ILE A 248 8.83 3.90 6.21
C ILE A 248 8.11 3.41 7.46
N GLU A 249 8.69 3.63 8.64
CA GLU A 249 8.03 3.38 9.93
C GLU A 249 6.84 4.34 10.11
N CYS A 250 7.04 5.64 9.82
CA CYS A 250 5.97 6.64 9.81
C CYS A 250 4.86 6.30 8.81
N ILE A 251 5.23 5.82 7.61
CA ILE A 251 4.24 5.37 6.61
C ILE A 251 3.41 4.21 7.17
N ASN A 252 4.06 3.22 7.76
CA ASN A 252 3.39 2.07 8.38
C ASN A 252 2.45 2.51 9.51
N GLU A 253 2.84 3.50 10.30
CA GLU A 253 2.01 4.07 11.35
C GLU A 253 0.81 4.83 10.79
N LEU A 254 1.01 5.67 9.78
CA LEU A 254 -0.08 6.38 9.09
C LEU A 254 -1.09 5.41 8.48
N LEU A 255 -0.63 4.35 7.84
CA LEU A 255 -1.50 3.31 7.28
C LEU A 255 -2.32 2.61 8.37
N LYS A 256 -1.72 2.27 9.49
CA LYS A 256 -2.40 1.56 10.59
C LYS A 256 -3.37 2.47 11.35
N ASN A 257 -2.93 3.67 11.71
CA ASN A 257 -3.65 4.53 12.65
C ASN A 257 -4.58 5.51 11.94
N LYS A 258 -4.12 6.19 10.86
CA LYS A 258 -4.93 7.16 10.13
C LYS A 258 -5.78 6.50 9.06
N ALA A 259 -5.20 5.60 8.25
CA ALA A 259 -5.93 4.92 7.19
C ALA A 259 -6.70 3.67 7.65
N ASN A 260 -6.76 3.36 8.92
CA ASN A 260 -7.51 2.23 9.48
C ASN A 260 -7.21 0.86 8.81
N LEU A 261 -5.99 0.64 8.37
CA LEU A 261 -5.60 -0.57 7.64
C LEU A 261 -5.87 -1.85 8.45
N VAL A 262 -5.67 -1.81 9.76
CA VAL A 262 -5.74 -2.98 10.65
C VAL A 262 -7.10 -3.13 11.33
N HIS A 263 -8.02 -2.20 11.14
CA HIS A 263 -9.16 -2.03 12.02
C HIS A 263 -10.41 -2.83 11.68
N SER A 264 -10.46 -3.60 10.60
CA SER A 264 -11.73 -4.16 10.15
C SER A 264 -11.88 -5.66 10.42
N ARG A 265 -13.11 -6.05 10.81
CA ARG A 265 -13.54 -7.44 10.87
C ARG A 265 -14.05 -7.86 9.49
N HIS A 266 -13.14 -8.20 8.60
CA HIS A 266 -13.50 -8.64 7.26
C HIS A 266 -14.25 -9.96 7.29
N ARG A 267 -15.34 -10.02 6.54
CA ARG A 267 -16.15 -11.23 6.32
C ARG A 267 -15.85 -11.92 5.00
N SER A 268 -14.96 -11.35 4.18
CA SER A 268 -14.48 -11.95 2.94
C SER A 268 -13.06 -11.50 2.64
N ILE A 269 -12.33 -12.36 1.94
CA ILE A 269 -10.95 -12.09 1.48
C ILE A 269 -10.95 -10.91 0.51
N HIS A 270 -11.92 -10.84 -0.41
CA HIS A 270 -12.04 -9.74 -1.38
C HIS A 270 -12.17 -8.39 -0.68
N ASN A 271 -13.01 -8.28 0.35
CA ASN A 271 -13.17 -7.05 1.09
C ASN A 271 -11.92 -6.67 1.90
N PHE A 272 -11.17 -7.65 2.37
CA PHE A 272 -9.87 -7.41 3.02
C PHE A 272 -8.86 -6.82 2.04
N ILE A 273 -8.71 -7.42 0.86
CA ILE A 273 -7.78 -6.93 -0.16
C ILE A 273 -8.22 -5.56 -0.69
N MET A 274 -9.53 -5.35 -0.89
CA MET A 274 -10.06 -4.03 -1.25
C MET A 274 -9.74 -2.97 -0.21
N ASN A 275 -9.91 -3.28 1.08
CA ASN A 275 -9.54 -2.38 2.18
C ASN A 275 -8.04 -2.05 2.15
N LEU A 276 -7.19 -3.04 1.94
CA LEU A 276 -5.74 -2.84 1.81
C LEU A 276 -5.41 -1.91 0.63
N CYS A 277 -5.94 -2.21 -0.55
CA CYS A 277 -5.70 -1.40 -1.75
C CYS A 277 -6.23 0.03 -1.59
N SER A 278 -7.43 0.19 -1.04
CA SER A 278 -8.02 1.51 -0.80
C SER A 278 -7.24 2.31 0.24
N ALA A 279 -6.70 1.67 1.29
CA ALA A 279 -5.87 2.32 2.30
C ALA A 279 -4.53 2.79 1.71
N LEU A 280 -3.87 1.97 0.89
CA LEU A 280 -2.65 2.34 0.19
C LEU A 280 -2.89 3.47 -0.81
N THR A 281 -4.00 3.41 -1.55
CA THR A 281 -4.41 4.48 -2.46
C THR A 281 -4.69 5.79 -1.69
N ALA A 282 -5.41 5.73 -0.58
CA ALA A 282 -5.71 6.91 0.24
C ALA A 282 -4.44 7.56 0.79
N TYR A 283 -3.45 6.77 1.20
CA TYR A 283 -2.16 7.29 1.64
C TYR A 283 -1.50 8.14 0.55
N CYS A 284 -1.63 7.76 -0.73
CA CYS A 284 -1.04 8.53 -1.83
C CYS A 284 -1.66 9.93 -1.98
N PHE A 285 -2.88 10.13 -1.51
CA PHE A 285 -3.56 11.43 -1.47
C PHE A 285 -3.34 12.22 -0.16
N PHE A 286 -2.57 11.71 0.79
CA PHE A 286 -2.24 12.47 2.00
C PHE A 286 -1.29 13.60 1.66
N GLU A 287 -1.58 14.80 2.17
CA GLU A 287 -0.81 16.03 1.88
C GLU A 287 0.56 16.02 2.56
N ASN A 288 0.62 15.56 3.81
CA ASN A 288 1.85 15.52 4.60
C ASN A 288 2.44 14.11 4.58
N LYS A 289 3.31 13.83 3.61
CA LYS A 289 4.10 12.61 3.57
C LYS A 289 5.43 12.83 4.27
N PRO A 290 5.99 11.82 4.95
CA PRO A 290 7.33 11.92 5.52
C PRO A 290 8.38 11.92 4.40
N GLU A 291 9.38 12.81 4.47
CA GLU A 291 10.43 12.97 3.45
C GLU A 291 11.83 12.72 4.04
N ALA A 292 12.72 12.15 3.22
CA ALA A 292 14.13 11.95 3.58
C ALA A 292 15.00 13.17 3.29
N LEU A 293 14.71 13.87 2.21
CA LEU A 293 15.45 15.01 1.72
C LEU A 293 14.68 16.32 1.97
N PRO A 294 15.35 17.47 2.06
CA PRO A 294 16.80 17.64 1.97
C PRO A 294 17.57 17.20 3.21
N VAL A 295 18.83 16.81 3.01
CA VAL A 295 19.78 16.56 4.08
C VAL A 295 20.73 17.73 4.16
N TYR A 296 20.64 18.50 5.23
CA TYR A 296 21.60 19.57 5.51
C TYR A 296 22.81 18.98 6.23
N VAL A 297 23.95 18.96 5.57
CA VAL A 297 25.24 18.66 6.19
C VAL A 297 25.89 19.99 6.49
N GLU A 298 25.90 20.41 7.75
CA GLU A 298 26.72 21.56 8.16
C GLU A 298 28.19 21.22 7.87
N LYS A 299 28.85 22.05 7.06
CA LYS A 299 30.29 22.02 6.92
C LYS A 299 30.87 22.46 8.26
N THR A 300 31.24 21.50 9.08
CA THR A 300 31.99 21.82 10.33
C THR A 300 33.35 22.39 9.96
N ARG A 301 33.74 23.51 10.59
CA ARG A 301 35.05 24.17 10.42
C ARG A 301 36.25 23.24 10.57
N GLN A 302 36.08 22.07 11.18
CA GLN A 302 37.10 21.03 11.29
C GLN A 302 37.57 20.45 9.93
N LEU A 303 36.77 20.51 8.89
CA LEU A 303 37.15 20.04 7.54
C LEU A 303 38.04 21.09 6.81
N GLU A 304 38.03 22.34 7.25
CA GLU A 304 38.86 23.41 6.64
C GLU A 304 40.30 23.39 7.19
N LEU A 305 40.58 22.70 8.32
CA LEU A 305 41.91 22.57 8.88
C LEU A 305 42.83 21.59 8.14
N PHE A 306 42.31 20.83 7.20
CA PHE A 306 43.06 19.83 6.42
C PHE A 306 43.01 20.05 4.90
N SER A 307 42.52 21.19 4.43
CA SER A 307 42.68 21.61 3.05
C SER A 307 44.00 22.35 2.91
N CYS A 308 45.09 21.58 2.69
CA CYS A 308 46.32 22.04 2.08
C CYS A 308 46.26 21.83 0.58
#